data_807b8eba621e3ce87d183d8210dd6ef5
#
_entry.id   807b8eba621e3ce87d183d8210dd6ef5
#
_cell.length_a   1.000
_cell.length_b   1.000
_cell.length_c   1.000
_cell.angle_alpha   90.00
_cell.angle_beta   90.00
_cell.angle_gamma   90.00
#
_symmetry.space_group_name_H-M   'P 1'
#
loop_
_entity.id
_entity.type
_entity.pdbx_description
1 polymer ?
#
loop_
_entity_poly.entity_id
_entity_poly.type
_entity_poly.pdbx_seq_one_letter_code
_entity_poly.pdbx_strand_id
1 'polypeptide(L)'
;MTLNELYDLFLAHPTVTTDTRDCPEGSIFFALRGASFNGNEFALQALAAGCAYAVVDDPETKGDERLIHVPDVLDTLQHLAALHRRRLALPTLQITGTNGKTTTKELVAAVLSEKYKVLFTQGNFNNHIGVPKTLLRLRPNHEIAIIETGANHPGEIAALSNIVQPDFGLITNVGKAHLEGFGSFEGVVNTKGELYDFLRRKPGGSIFLNADNEHLCGIAAGLPAETYGLPGKGYDVEGEAVRCAPFLELRWRPKGGEWQEVKTQLIGAYNATNALAAAAVGLHFGVTPEQITHALTHYCPTNNRSELKRTERNTLVVDAYNANPTSMQAALDNFALMEGSAKLAILGEMRELGEASAEEHEKVAQQACALTGTEVWFVGKNFAPFAPNFPHFDDVAAVKAHLQQHPQTGRLILIKGSNGTRLFELPEWL
;
A
#
# COMPACT_ATOMS: atom_id res chain seq x y z
N MET A 1 -17.96 -6.77 -30.37
CA MET A 1 -17.74 -5.37 -29.91
C MET A 1 -16.25 -5.07 -29.88
N THR A 2 -15.82 -3.97 -30.48
CA THR A 2 -14.43 -3.50 -30.44
C THR A 2 -14.15 -2.77 -29.10
N LEU A 3 -12.88 -2.61 -28.75
CA LEU A 3 -12.50 -1.87 -27.52
C LEU A 3 -12.98 -0.40 -27.55
N ASN A 4 -13.01 0.26 -28.70
CA ASN A 4 -13.52 1.63 -28.82
C ASN A 4 -15.05 1.70 -28.61
N GLU A 5 -15.81 0.75 -29.15
CA GLU A 5 -17.26 0.67 -28.91
C GLU A 5 -17.57 0.42 -27.43
N LEU A 6 -16.78 -0.46 -26.76
CA LEU A 6 -16.90 -0.68 -25.32
C LEU A 6 -16.51 0.59 -24.52
N TYR A 7 -15.53 1.34 -25.01
CA TYR A 7 -15.13 2.60 -24.38
C TYR A 7 -16.25 3.66 -24.49
N ASP A 8 -16.91 3.78 -25.62
CA ASP A 8 -18.06 4.69 -25.80
C ASP A 8 -19.22 4.31 -24.89
N LEU A 9 -19.45 2.99 -24.73
CA LEU A 9 -20.43 2.47 -23.78
C LEU A 9 -20.03 2.79 -22.33
N PHE A 10 -18.75 2.64 -21.99
CA PHE A 10 -18.23 3.00 -20.67
C PHE A 10 -18.40 4.51 -20.39
N LEU A 11 -18.25 5.38 -21.38
CA LEU A 11 -18.49 6.82 -21.17
C LEU A 11 -19.95 7.14 -20.84
N ALA A 12 -20.90 6.36 -21.39
CA ALA A 12 -22.32 6.47 -21.05
C ALA A 12 -22.65 5.84 -19.68
N HIS A 13 -21.90 4.82 -19.27
CA HIS A 13 -22.05 4.06 -18.03
C HIS A 13 -20.73 4.02 -17.25
N PRO A 14 -20.27 5.16 -16.67
CA PRO A 14 -18.87 5.32 -16.24
C PRO A 14 -18.54 4.66 -14.89
N THR A 15 -19.33 3.68 -14.48
CA THR A 15 -19.08 2.88 -13.26
C THR A 15 -18.90 1.43 -13.63
N VAL A 16 -17.86 0.80 -13.11
CA VAL A 16 -17.61 -0.63 -13.30
C VAL A 16 -17.64 -1.38 -11.97
N THR A 17 -18.16 -2.59 -11.99
CA THR A 17 -18.09 -3.50 -10.85
C THR A 17 -17.64 -4.90 -11.28
N THR A 18 -17.06 -5.64 -10.34
CA THR A 18 -16.66 -7.04 -10.48
C THR A 18 -17.27 -7.90 -9.37
N ASP A 19 -18.19 -7.33 -8.58
CA ASP A 19 -18.81 -7.97 -7.42
C ASP A 19 -20.33 -7.78 -7.48
N THR A 20 -21.08 -8.88 -7.54
CA THR A 20 -22.54 -8.85 -7.61
C THR A 20 -23.23 -8.45 -6.32
N ARG A 21 -22.49 -8.35 -5.22
CA ARG A 21 -22.98 -7.80 -3.94
C ARG A 21 -22.97 -6.27 -3.92
N ASP A 22 -22.26 -5.65 -4.87
CA ASP A 22 -22.13 -4.22 -5.05
C ASP A 22 -22.31 -3.90 -6.56
N CYS A 23 -23.57 -3.78 -6.98
CA CYS A 23 -23.97 -3.46 -8.34
C CYS A 23 -24.63 -2.06 -8.37
N PRO A 24 -23.85 -0.97 -8.46
CA PRO A 24 -24.42 0.36 -8.61
C PRO A 24 -25.32 0.42 -9.86
N GLU A 25 -26.46 1.08 -9.74
CA GLU A 25 -27.42 1.20 -10.86
C GLU A 25 -26.73 1.82 -12.09
N GLY A 26 -26.96 1.21 -13.24
CA GLY A 26 -26.38 1.64 -14.51
C GLY A 26 -24.90 1.28 -14.70
N SER A 27 -24.26 0.54 -13.79
CA SER A 27 -22.86 0.11 -13.92
C SER A 27 -22.66 -0.98 -14.99
N ILE A 28 -21.40 -1.20 -15.38
CA ILE A 28 -20.98 -2.32 -16.22
C ILE A 28 -20.33 -3.38 -15.31
N PHE A 29 -20.91 -4.58 -15.29
CA PHE A 29 -20.34 -5.72 -14.58
C PHE A 29 -19.30 -6.43 -15.44
N PHE A 30 -18.11 -6.71 -14.89
CA PHE A 30 -17.07 -7.52 -15.51
C PHE A 30 -17.01 -8.88 -14.82
N ALA A 31 -17.39 -9.93 -15.53
CA ALA A 31 -17.56 -11.30 -15.03
C ALA A 31 -16.20 -12.03 -14.91
N LEU A 32 -15.36 -11.59 -14.00
CA LEU A 32 -14.02 -12.16 -13.82
C LEU A 32 -14.07 -13.63 -13.37
N ARG A 33 -13.08 -14.42 -13.79
CA ARG A 33 -12.84 -15.77 -13.29
C ARG A 33 -11.77 -15.72 -12.20
N GLY A 34 -12.03 -16.38 -11.08
CA GLY A 34 -11.08 -16.62 -10.00
C GLY A 34 -10.73 -18.09 -9.87
N ALA A 35 -9.79 -18.44 -8.98
CA ALA A 35 -9.39 -19.83 -8.76
C ALA A 35 -10.53 -20.71 -8.24
N SER A 36 -11.51 -20.13 -7.55
CA SER A 36 -12.62 -20.84 -6.89
C SER A 36 -14.01 -20.39 -7.33
N PHE A 37 -14.13 -19.47 -8.31
CA PHE A 37 -15.42 -18.98 -8.80
C PHE A 37 -15.36 -18.60 -10.28
N ASN A 38 -16.50 -18.65 -10.96
CA ASN A 38 -16.68 -18.19 -12.33
C ASN A 38 -17.69 -17.03 -12.37
N GLY A 39 -17.21 -15.80 -12.62
CA GLY A 39 -18.04 -14.61 -12.65
C GLY A 39 -19.14 -14.65 -13.71
N ASN A 40 -18.97 -15.43 -14.80
CA ASN A 40 -19.97 -15.57 -15.85
C ASN A 40 -21.31 -16.12 -15.34
N GLU A 41 -21.29 -16.99 -14.32
CA GLU A 41 -22.49 -17.55 -13.69
C GLU A 41 -23.36 -16.49 -13.01
N PHE A 42 -22.78 -15.35 -12.68
CA PHE A 42 -23.42 -14.24 -11.98
C PHE A 42 -23.84 -13.08 -12.91
N ALA A 43 -23.56 -13.18 -14.22
CA ALA A 43 -23.81 -12.07 -15.15
C ALA A 43 -25.29 -11.65 -15.19
N LEU A 44 -26.21 -12.61 -15.28
CA LEU A 44 -27.66 -12.33 -15.28
C LEU A 44 -28.14 -11.77 -13.94
N GLN A 45 -27.54 -12.23 -12.83
CA GLN A 45 -27.83 -11.68 -11.50
C GLN A 45 -27.38 -10.21 -11.41
N ALA A 46 -26.20 -9.87 -11.93
CA ALA A 46 -25.72 -8.48 -11.96
C ALA A 46 -26.65 -7.58 -12.76
N LEU A 47 -27.13 -8.04 -13.92
CA LEU A 47 -28.12 -7.32 -14.74
C LEU A 47 -29.45 -7.13 -13.99
N ALA A 48 -29.91 -8.16 -13.27
CA ALA A 48 -31.12 -8.07 -12.46
C ALA A 48 -30.94 -7.16 -11.23
N ALA A 49 -29.72 -7.02 -10.72
CA ALA A 49 -29.36 -6.14 -9.60
C ALA A 49 -29.18 -4.66 -10.00
N GLY A 50 -29.30 -4.32 -11.30
CA GLY A 50 -29.25 -2.92 -11.76
C GLY A 50 -28.07 -2.56 -12.65
N CYS A 51 -27.15 -3.50 -12.95
CA CYS A 51 -26.12 -3.26 -13.94
C CYS A 51 -26.73 -3.04 -15.32
N ALA A 52 -26.25 -2.03 -16.06
CA ALA A 52 -26.72 -1.76 -17.43
C ALA A 52 -26.24 -2.83 -18.41
N TYR A 53 -25.01 -3.32 -18.24
CA TYR A 53 -24.38 -4.33 -19.09
C TYR A 53 -23.53 -5.29 -18.25
N ALA A 54 -23.28 -6.48 -18.82
CA ALA A 54 -22.34 -7.44 -18.26
C ALA A 54 -21.38 -7.95 -19.34
N VAL A 55 -20.07 -7.80 -19.10
CA VAL A 55 -18.99 -8.29 -19.96
C VAL A 55 -18.65 -9.71 -19.52
N VAL A 56 -18.73 -10.67 -20.46
CA VAL A 56 -18.60 -12.11 -20.23
C VAL A 56 -17.64 -12.73 -21.24
N ASP A 57 -16.98 -13.84 -20.89
CA ASP A 57 -16.09 -14.61 -21.77
C ASP A 57 -16.50 -16.08 -21.93
N ASP A 58 -17.67 -16.45 -21.41
CA ASP A 58 -18.25 -17.77 -21.61
C ASP A 58 -19.32 -17.70 -22.72
N PRO A 59 -19.12 -18.37 -23.86
CA PRO A 59 -20.08 -18.36 -24.94
C PRO A 59 -21.43 -19.00 -24.59
N GLU A 60 -21.49 -19.80 -23.50
CA GLU A 60 -22.75 -20.39 -23.02
C GLU A 60 -23.57 -19.44 -22.13
N THR A 61 -23.00 -18.34 -21.68
CA THR A 61 -23.72 -17.29 -20.93
C THR A 61 -24.64 -16.55 -21.94
N LYS A 62 -25.94 -16.79 -21.87
CA LYS A 62 -26.93 -16.30 -22.82
C LYS A 62 -28.21 -15.85 -22.10
N GLY A 63 -29.13 -15.24 -22.81
CA GLY A 63 -30.48 -14.94 -22.31
C GLY A 63 -30.77 -13.46 -22.07
N ASP A 64 -29.83 -12.57 -22.35
CA ASP A 64 -30.04 -11.11 -22.26
C ASP A 64 -29.21 -10.40 -23.34
N GLU A 65 -29.76 -9.40 -24.01
CA GLU A 65 -29.07 -8.61 -25.04
C GLU A 65 -28.01 -7.64 -24.49
N ARG A 66 -28.03 -7.44 -23.18
CA ARG A 66 -27.05 -6.62 -22.46
C ARG A 66 -25.76 -7.37 -22.11
N LEU A 67 -25.64 -8.64 -22.49
CA LEU A 67 -24.43 -9.43 -22.38
C LEU A 67 -23.44 -9.05 -23.49
N ILE A 68 -22.24 -8.66 -23.11
CA ILE A 68 -21.17 -8.30 -24.05
C ILE A 68 -20.12 -9.41 -24.02
N HIS A 69 -20.08 -10.22 -25.08
CA HIS A 69 -19.11 -11.29 -25.20
C HIS A 69 -17.75 -10.79 -25.66
N VAL A 70 -16.71 -11.16 -24.92
CA VAL A 70 -15.31 -10.85 -25.21
C VAL A 70 -14.45 -12.12 -25.11
N PRO A 71 -13.23 -12.15 -25.70
CA PRO A 71 -12.36 -13.31 -25.59
C PRO A 71 -11.85 -13.58 -24.17
N ASP A 72 -11.57 -12.53 -23.38
CA ASP A 72 -11.10 -12.56 -22.00
C ASP A 72 -11.58 -11.29 -21.28
N VAL A 73 -12.28 -11.48 -20.16
CA VAL A 73 -12.88 -10.37 -19.40
C VAL A 73 -11.80 -9.56 -18.67
N LEU A 74 -10.78 -10.21 -18.12
CA LEU A 74 -9.72 -9.52 -17.41
C LEU A 74 -8.86 -8.67 -18.36
N ASP A 75 -8.43 -9.24 -19.47
CA ASP A 75 -7.68 -8.54 -20.51
C ASP A 75 -8.49 -7.33 -21.05
N THR A 76 -9.78 -7.52 -21.28
CA THR A 76 -10.68 -6.44 -21.71
C THR A 76 -10.77 -5.32 -20.68
N LEU A 77 -10.90 -5.64 -19.39
CA LEU A 77 -10.92 -4.66 -18.29
C LEU A 77 -9.62 -3.83 -18.26
N GLN A 78 -8.48 -4.50 -18.39
CA GLN A 78 -7.15 -3.88 -18.38
C GLN A 78 -6.94 -2.97 -19.60
N HIS A 79 -7.29 -3.44 -20.78
CA HIS A 79 -7.20 -2.64 -22.00
C HIS A 79 -8.14 -1.44 -22.01
N LEU A 80 -9.36 -1.59 -21.47
CA LEU A 80 -10.30 -0.47 -21.31
C LEU A 80 -9.73 0.59 -20.36
N ALA A 81 -9.16 0.18 -19.24
CA ALA A 81 -8.54 1.08 -18.27
C ALA A 81 -7.32 1.81 -18.85
N ALA A 82 -6.45 1.10 -19.58
CA ALA A 82 -5.30 1.69 -20.25
C ALA A 82 -5.73 2.68 -21.35
N LEU A 83 -6.79 2.38 -22.11
CA LEU A 83 -7.36 3.29 -23.09
C LEU A 83 -7.92 4.54 -22.42
N HIS A 84 -8.69 4.38 -21.35
CA HIS A 84 -9.26 5.50 -20.59
C HIS A 84 -8.17 6.43 -20.04
N ARG A 85 -7.10 5.85 -19.43
CA ARG A 85 -5.93 6.58 -18.97
C ARG A 85 -5.27 7.41 -20.09
N ARG A 86 -5.06 6.81 -21.25
CA ARG A 86 -4.45 7.50 -22.42
C ARG A 86 -5.34 8.63 -22.95
N ARG A 87 -6.66 8.45 -22.97
CA ARG A 87 -7.61 9.46 -23.45
C ARG A 87 -7.65 10.70 -22.57
N LEU A 88 -7.54 10.54 -21.26
CA LEU A 88 -7.53 11.66 -20.31
C LEU A 88 -6.17 12.36 -20.21
N ALA A 89 -5.06 11.66 -20.49
CA ALA A 89 -3.71 12.20 -20.66
C ALA A 89 -3.20 13.12 -19.52
N LEU A 90 -3.71 12.93 -18.28
CA LEU A 90 -3.28 13.73 -17.11
C LEU A 90 -1.98 13.18 -16.49
N PRO A 91 -1.17 13.99 -15.80
CA PRO A 91 0.02 13.53 -15.09
C PRO A 91 -0.29 12.34 -14.15
N THR A 92 0.48 11.28 -14.24
CA THR A 92 0.24 10.06 -13.46
C THR A 92 1.52 9.59 -12.79
N LEU A 93 1.48 9.54 -11.47
CA LEU A 93 2.53 8.98 -10.61
C LEU A 93 2.19 7.53 -10.28
N GLN A 94 3.11 6.61 -10.57
CA GLN A 94 3.03 5.22 -10.10
C GLN A 94 3.93 5.03 -8.88
N ILE A 95 3.39 4.45 -7.82
CA ILE A 95 4.12 4.17 -6.58
C ILE A 95 4.18 2.66 -6.37
N THR A 96 5.39 2.12 -6.17
CA THR A 96 5.62 0.74 -5.75
C THR A 96 6.67 0.68 -4.65
N GLY A 97 7.05 -0.51 -4.23
CA GLY A 97 8.09 -0.75 -3.21
C GLY A 97 7.72 -1.91 -2.29
N THR A 98 8.59 -2.23 -1.36
CA THR A 98 8.34 -3.28 -0.38
C THR A 98 7.41 -2.79 0.73
N ASN A 99 7.82 -1.77 1.47
CA ASN A 99 7.08 -1.18 2.59
C ASN A 99 6.73 0.28 2.30
N GLY A 100 5.73 0.83 3.01
CA GLY A 100 5.39 2.25 2.94
C GLY A 100 4.60 2.70 1.71
N LYS A 101 4.31 1.84 0.73
CA LYS A 101 3.57 2.20 -0.50
C LYS A 101 2.28 2.97 -0.22
N THR A 102 1.40 2.39 0.57
CA THR A 102 0.08 2.98 0.86
C THR A 102 0.23 4.26 1.66
N THR A 103 1.10 4.29 2.67
CA THR A 103 1.35 5.50 3.46
C THR A 103 1.91 6.62 2.57
N THR A 104 2.91 6.32 1.73
CA THR A 104 3.47 7.31 0.80
C THR A 104 2.41 7.80 -0.20
N LYS A 105 1.62 6.88 -0.77
CA LYS A 105 0.51 7.23 -1.67
C LYS A 105 -0.48 8.19 -1.01
N GLU A 106 -0.86 7.93 0.23
CA GLU A 106 -1.82 8.77 0.95
C GLU A 106 -1.20 10.12 1.36
N LEU A 107 0.05 10.16 1.78
CA LEU A 107 0.76 11.41 2.06
C LEU A 107 0.92 12.26 0.78
N VAL A 108 1.29 11.65 -0.34
CA VAL A 108 1.36 12.34 -1.64
C VAL A 108 -0.02 12.84 -2.05
N ALA A 109 -1.08 12.04 -1.86
CA ALA A 109 -2.44 12.46 -2.16
C ALA A 109 -2.87 13.64 -1.28
N ALA A 110 -2.57 13.62 0.03
CA ALA A 110 -2.87 14.72 0.94
C ALA A 110 -2.14 16.02 0.51
N VAL A 111 -0.84 15.92 0.23
CA VAL A 111 -0.01 17.06 -0.22
C VAL A 111 -0.51 17.63 -1.54
N LEU A 112 -0.76 16.81 -2.55
CA LEU A 112 -1.23 17.29 -3.84
C LEU A 112 -2.67 17.83 -3.79
N SER A 113 -3.50 17.34 -2.87
CA SER A 113 -4.86 17.83 -2.68
C SER A 113 -4.95 19.25 -2.12
N GLU A 114 -3.86 19.80 -1.59
CA GLU A 114 -3.79 21.24 -1.24
C GLU A 114 -3.93 22.15 -2.47
N LYS A 115 -3.72 21.61 -3.66
CA LYS A 115 -3.72 22.41 -4.90
C LYS A 115 -4.53 21.79 -6.03
N TYR A 116 -4.65 20.48 -6.10
CA TYR A 116 -5.17 19.76 -7.26
C TYR A 116 -6.34 18.84 -6.88
N LYS A 117 -7.17 18.52 -7.86
CA LYS A 117 -8.16 17.45 -7.75
C LYS A 117 -7.51 16.13 -8.12
N VAL A 118 -7.20 15.34 -7.10
CA VAL A 118 -6.40 14.12 -7.21
C VAL A 118 -7.28 12.87 -7.25
N LEU A 119 -7.00 11.95 -8.20
CA LEU A 119 -7.42 10.56 -8.08
C LEU A 119 -6.26 9.74 -7.49
N PHE A 120 -6.56 8.88 -6.52
CA PHE A 120 -5.56 7.94 -6.00
C PHE A 120 -6.16 6.57 -5.71
N THR A 121 -5.30 5.54 -5.67
CA THR A 121 -5.67 4.18 -5.32
C THR A 121 -6.26 4.12 -3.92
N GLN A 122 -7.46 3.58 -3.79
CA GLN A 122 -8.12 3.37 -2.50
C GLN A 122 -7.82 1.96 -1.96
N GLY A 123 -7.72 1.85 -0.63
CA GLY A 123 -7.45 0.58 0.01
C GLY A 123 -6.20 -0.10 -0.53
N ASN A 124 -6.34 -1.36 -0.91
CA ASN A 124 -5.30 -2.22 -1.48
C ASN A 124 -5.52 -2.57 -2.96
N PHE A 125 -6.23 -1.73 -3.71
CA PHE A 125 -6.51 -1.96 -5.14
C PHE A 125 -5.26 -1.73 -6.00
N ASN A 126 -4.18 -2.45 -5.71
CA ASN A 126 -2.85 -2.30 -6.28
C ASN A 126 -2.39 -3.47 -7.17
N ASN A 127 -3.29 -4.41 -7.49
CA ASN A 127 -3.05 -5.58 -8.32
C ASN A 127 -3.68 -5.46 -9.72
N HIS A 128 -3.57 -6.51 -10.51
CA HIS A 128 -4.05 -6.61 -11.90
C HIS A 128 -5.56 -6.43 -12.10
N ILE A 129 -6.37 -6.41 -11.03
CA ILE A 129 -7.82 -6.08 -11.04
C ILE A 129 -8.05 -4.69 -10.43
N GLY A 130 -7.42 -4.39 -9.31
CA GLY A 130 -7.60 -3.14 -8.57
C GLY A 130 -7.09 -1.90 -9.29
N VAL A 131 -5.95 -2.03 -9.99
CA VAL A 131 -5.36 -0.94 -10.79
C VAL A 131 -6.29 -0.53 -11.94
N PRO A 132 -6.79 -1.44 -12.79
CA PRO A 132 -7.80 -1.09 -13.79
C PRO A 132 -9.05 -0.42 -13.20
N LYS A 133 -9.60 -0.96 -12.11
CA LYS A 133 -10.76 -0.36 -11.43
C LYS A 133 -10.47 1.04 -10.93
N THR A 134 -9.27 1.30 -10.42
CA THR A 134 -8.83 2.63 -10.00
C THR A 134 -8.79 3.59 -11.19
N LEU A 135 -8.15 3.20 -12.29
CA LEU A 135 -8.04 4.03 -13.50
C LEU A 135 -9.40 4.36 -14.12
N LEU A 136 -10.35 3.42 -14.13
CA LEU A 136 -11.71 3.65 -14.64
C LEU A 136 -12.54 4.60 -13.77
N ARG A 137 -12.06 4.99 -12.59
CA ARG A 137 -12.62 6.09 -11.79
C ARG A 137 -12.13 7.47 -12.20
N LEU A 138 -11.14 7.60 -13.08
CA LEU A 138 -10.72 8.88 -13.62
C LEU A 138 -11.92 9.62 -14.26
N ARG A 139 -11.90 10.93 -14.13
CA ARG A 139 -12.90 11.83 -14.72
C ARG A 139 -12.18 13.06 -15.30
N PRO A 140 -12.78 13.77 -16.26
CA PRO A 140 -12.14 14.95 -16.89
C PRO A 140 -11.76 16.07 -15.94
N ASN A 141 -12.30 16.08 -14.73
CA ASN A 141 -12.01 17.09 -13.73
C ASN A 141 -10.89 16.68 -12.75
N HIS A 142 -10.33 15.46 -12.86
CA HIS A 142 -9.10 15.12 -12.17
C HIS A 142 -7.90 15.73 -12.89
N GLU A 143 -6.93 16.20 -12.11
CA GLU A 143 -5.75 16.90 -12.61
C GLU A 143 -4.49 16.05 -12.47
N ILE A 144 -4.43 15.16 -11.48
CA ILE A 144 -3.31 14.24 -11.21
C ILE A 144 -3.87 12.88 -10.78
N ALA A 145 -3.20 11.79 -11.20
CA ALA A 145 -3.46 10.46 -10.70
C ALA A 145 -2.27 9.87 -9.96
N ILE A 146 -2.54 9.20 -8.83
CA ILE A 146 -1.54 8.49 -8.01
C ILE A 146 -1.96 7.03 -7.93
N ILE A 147 -1.20 6.16 -8.57
CA ILE A 147 -1.53 4.74 -8.70
C ILE A 147 -0.53 3.90 -7.92
N GLU A 148 -1.00 3.27 -6.84
CA GLU A 148 -0.22 2.26 -6.11
C GLU A 148 -0.21 0.96 -6.88
N THR A 149 0.97 0.31 -7.01
CA THR A 149 1.14 -1.00 -7.62
C THR A 149 1.92 -1.93 -6.71
N GLY A 150 1.38 -3.14 -6.53
CA GLY A 150 1.98 -4.22 -5.76
C GLY A 150 2.38 -5.38 -6.67
N ALA A 151 3.35 -6.18 -6.23
CA ALA A 151 3.75 -7.39 -6.91
C ALA A 151 4.24 -8.43 -5.91
N ASN A 152 3.98 -9.70 -6.23
CA ASN A 152 4.47 -10.89 -5.53
C ASN A 152 5.41 -11.72 -6.42
N HIS A 153 5.41 -11.50 -7.75
CA HIS A 153 6.23 -12.23 -8.73
C HIS A 153 6.89 -11.28 -9.73
N PRO A 154 8.01 -11.69 -10.36
CA PRO A 154 8.64 -10.97 -11.45
C PRO A 154 7.66 -10.74 -12.61
N GLY A 155 7.80 -9.59 -13.30
CA GLY A 155 6.97 -9.19 -14.43
C GLY A 155 5.66 -8.49 -14.06
N GLU A 156 5.20 -8.57 -12.82
CA GLU A 156 3.91 -7.99 -12.41
C GLU A 156 3.94 -6.45 -12.40
N ILE A 157 5.05 -5.82 -11.97
CA ILE A 157 5.16 -4.35 -12.03
C ILE A 157 5.23 -3.88 -13.49
N ALA A 158 5.93 -4.59 -14.36
CA ALA A 158 5.96 -4.27 -15.79
C ALA A 158 4.57 -4.34 -16.42
N ALA A 159 3.80 -5.41 -16.13
CA ALA A 159 2.42 -5.56 -16.59
C ALA A 159 1.53 -4.40 -16.09
N LEU A 160 1.62 -4.06 -14.80
CA LEU A 160 0.86 -2.96 -14.22
C LEU A 160 1.28 -1.60 -14.79
N SER A 161 2.58 -1.37 -15.05
CA SER A 161 3.08 -0.15 -15.68
C SER A 161 2.55 0.02 -17.11
N ASN A 162 2.36 -1.08 -17.85
CA ASN A 162 1.73 -1.06 -19.17
C ASN A 162 0.25 -0.65 -19.12
N ILE A 163 -0.45 -0.92 -18.02
CA ILE A 163 -1.83 -0.48 -17.81
C ILE A 163 -1.87 0.98 -17.34
N VAL A 164 -1.04 1.32 -16.34
CA VAL A 164 -0.99 2.66 -15.71
C VAL A 164 -0.44 3.72 -16.67
N GLN A 165 0.52 3.38 -17.52
CA GLN A 165 1.21 4.34 -18.41
C GLN A 165 1.76 5.56 -17.63
N PRO A 166 2.55 5.37 -16.54
CA PRO A 166 2.95 6.45 -15.67
C PRO A 166 3.87 7.45 -16.37
N ASP A 167 3.82 8.71 -15.93
CA ASP A 167 4.75 9.78 -16.32
C ASP A 167 5.86 9.90 -15.28
N PHE A 168 5.54 9.58 -14.02
CA PHE A 168 6.42 9.65 -12.87
C PHE A 168 6.42 8.33 -12.11
N GLY A 169 7.56 7.98 -11.52
CA GLY A 169 7.71 6.79 -10.71
C GLY A 169 8.32 7.05 -9.34
N LEU A 170 7.85 6.32 -8.35
CA LEU A 170 8.41 6.32 -7.02
C LEU A 170 8.49 4.88 -6.49
N ILE A 171 9.68 4.44 -6.12
CA ILE A 171 9.90 3.20 -5.38
C ILE A 171 10.24 3.58 -3.95
N THR A 172 9.36 3.26 -3.00
CA THR A 172 9.53 3.68 -1.60
C THR A 172 10.79 3.09 -0.97
N ASN A 173 10.96 1.80 -1.12
CA ASN A 173 12.14 1.04 -0.71
C ASN A 173 12.13 -0.37 -1.31
N VAL A 174 13.25 -1.07 -1.16
CA VAL A 174 13.39 -2.49 -1.41
C VAL A 174 13.81 -3.18 -0.11
N GLY A 175 13.21 -4.33 0.19
CA GLY A 175 13.44 -5.06 1.42
C GLY A 175 13.00 -6.51 1.30
N LYS A 176 13.30 -7.34 2.29
CA LYS A 176 12.91 -8.74 2.31
C LYS A 176 11.40 -8.89 2.50
N ALA A 177 10.67 -9.16 1.43
CA ALA A 177 9.24 -9.46 1.43
C ALA A 177 8.93 -10.34 0.21
N HIS A 178 7.88 -11.18 0.34
CA HIS A 178 7.41 -12.09 -0.72
C HIS A 178 8.54 -12.94 -1.33
N LEU A 179 9.51 -13.36 -0.51
CA LEU A 179 10.71 -14.08 -0.99
C LEU A 179 10.36 -15.40 -1.68
N GLU A 180 9.24 -16.02 -1.31
CA GLU A 180 8.72 -17.21 -1.99
C GLU A 180 8.44 -16.95 -3.48
N GLY A 181 7.82 -15.82 -3.80
CA GLY A 181 7.47 -15.45 -5.18
C GLY A 181 8.62 -14.82 -5.97
N PHE A 182 9.48 -14.05 -5.31
CA PHE A 182 10.62 -13.37 -5.96
C PHE A 182 11.91 -14.20 -6.00
N GLY A 183 11.99 -15.28 -5.22
CA GLY A 183 13.14 -16.18 -5.14
C GLY A 183 14.32 -15.62 -4.34
N SER A 184 14.56 -14.31 -4.36
CA SER A 184 15.70 -13.67 -3.67
C SER A 184 15.44 -12.18 -3.42
N PHE A 185 16.29 -11.56 -2.59
CA PHE A 185 16.28 -10.10 -2.41
C PHE A 185 16.58 -9.36 -3.73
N GLU A 186 17.50 -9.88 -4.55
CA GLU A 186 17.77 -9.31 -5.87
C GLU A 186 16.53 -9.40 -6.79
N GLY A 187 15.77 -10.50 -6.71
CA GLY A 187 14.48 -10.64 -7.38
C GLY A 187 13.49 -9.56 -6.98
N VAL A 188 13.45 -9.16 -5.69
CA VAL A 188 12.65 -8.02 -5.22
C VAL A 188 13.13 -6.72 -5.87
N VAL A 189 14.44 -6.44 -5.85
CA VAL A 189 15.04 -5.21 -6.43
C VAL A 189 14.71 -5.12 -7.92
N ASN A 190 14.94 -6.20 -8.68
CA ASN A 190 14.72 -6.25 -10.12
C ASN A 190 13.23 -6.05 -10.46
N THR A 191 12.32 -6.73 -9.74
CA THR A 191 10.88 -6.58 -9.98
C THR A 191 10.38 -5.17 -9.69
N LYS A 192 10.83 -4.54 -8.60
CA LYS A 192 10.44 -3.13 -8.34
C LYS A 192 11.07 -2.20 -9.38
N GLY A 193 12.28 -2.52 -9.84
CA GLY A 193 13.01 -1.82 -10.91
C GLY A 193 12.29 -1.81 -12.25
N GLU A 194 11.38 -2.75 -12.53
CA GLU A 194 10.55 -2.79 -13.75
C GLU A 194 9.78 -1.48 -13.98
N LEU A 195 9.41 -0.74 -12.91
CA LEU A 195 8.83 0.61 -13.03
C LEU A 195 9.84 1.59 -13.65
N TYR A 196 11.08 1.56 -13.18
CA TYR A 196 12.14 2.43 -13.71
C TYR A 196 12.49 2.05 -15.16
N ASP A 197 12.46 0.76 -15.50
CA ASP A 197 12.66 0.30 -16.87
C ASP A 197 11.56 0.76 -17.82
N PHE A 198 10.32 0.82 -17.35
CA PHE A 198 9.21 1.41 -18.11
C PHE A 198 9.46 2.90 -18.39
N LEU A 199 9.78 3.67 -17.34
CA LEU A 199 10.00 5.12 -17.44
C LEU A 199 11.23 5.48 -18.28
N ARG A 200 12.28 4.66 -18.26
CA ARG A 200 13.49 4.85 -19.09
C ARG A 200 13.18 4.80 -20.58
N ARG A 201 12.15 4.04 -20.97
CA ARG A 201 11.68 3.94 -22.36
C ARG A 201 10.63 4.99 -22.72
N LYS A 202 10.05 5.68 -21.72
CA LYS A 202 9.01 6.67 -21.92
C LYS A 202 9.63 8.05 -22.12
N PRO A 203 9.34 8.76 -23.22
CA PRO A 203 9.77 10.17 -23.39
C PRO A 203 9.26 11.03 -22.25
N GLY A 204 10.17 11.76 -21.59
CA GLY A 204 9.86 12.62 -20.44
C GLY A 204 9.59 11.87 -19.12
N GLY A 205 9.80 10.56 -19.07
CA GLY A 205 9.69 9.78 -17.85
C GLY A 205 10.71 10.22 -16.80
N SER A 206 10.29 10.41 -15.56
CA SER A 206 11.16 10.80 -14.44
C SER A 206 10.77 10.11 -13.14
N ILE A 207 11.63 10.21 -12.13
CA ILE A 207 11.44 9.51 -10.86
C ILE A 207 11.64 10.42 -9.65
N PHE A 208 11.02 10.06 -8.54
CA PHE A 208 11.34 10.58 -7.21
C PHE A 208 12.19 9.55 -6.49
N LEU A 209 13.44 9.89 -6.16
CA LEU A 209 14.46 8.96 -5.73
C LEU A 209 14.87 9.21 -4.27
N ASN A 210 14.68 8.20 -3.41
CA ASN A 210 15.38 8.16 -2.14
C ASN A 210 16.87 7.92 -2.38
N ALA A 211 17.66 8.98 -2.36
CA ALA A 211 19.07 8.95 -2.69
C ALA A 211 19.97 8.41 -1.55
N ASP A 212 19.41 8.12 -0.39
CA ASP A 212 20.09 7.38 0.68
C ASP A 212 20.00 5.86 0.49
N ASN A 213 19.17 5.37 -0.43
CA ASN A 213 19.01 3.94 -0.70
C ASN A 213 19.90 3.52 -1.87
N GLU A 214 21.03 2.87 -1.57
CA GLU A 214 22.03 2.43 -2.57
C GLU A 214 21.44 1.52 -3.65
N HIS A 215 20.52 0.62 -3.30
CA HIS A 215 19.88 -0.27 -4.26
C HIS A 215 19.01 0.52 -5.25
N LEU A 216 18.26 1.52 -4.76
CA LEU A 216 17.46 2.37 -5.64
C LEU A 216 18.33 3.25 -6.52
N CYS A 217 19.43 3.80 -5.98
CA CYS A 217 20.40 4.56 -6.76
C CYS A 217 21.01 3.70 -7.88
N GLY A 218 21.33 2.43 -7.59
CA GLY A 218 21.88 1.50 -8.58
C GLY A 218 20.95 1.25 -9.77
N ILE A 219 19.65 1.06 -9.53
CA ILE A 219 18.66 0.79 -10.60
C ILE A 219 18.11 2.08 -11.25
N ALA A 220 18.34 3.26 -10.66
CA ALA A 220 17.86 4.56 -11.18
C ALA A 220 18.77 5.14 -12.29
N ALA A 221 19.95 4.57 -12.54
CA ALA A 221 20.94 5.12 -13.45
C ALA A 221 20.35 5.50 -14.82
N GLY A 222 20.65 6.73 -15.28
CA GLY A 222 20.20 7.26 -16.56
C GLY A 222 18.77 7.81 -16.61
N LEU A 223 18.06 7.84 -15.48
CA LEU A 223 16.73 8.47 -15.37
C LEU A 223 16.85 9.89 -14.80
N PRO A 224 16.09 10.86 -15.32
CA PRO A 224 15.87 12.12 -14.63
C PRO A 224 15.23 11.86 -13.26
N ALA A 225 15.81 12.43 -12.20
CA ALA A 225 15.37 12.16 -10.84
C ALA A 225 15.31 13.44 -10.02
N GLU A 226 14.24 13.59 -9.23
CA GLU A 226 14.21 14.47 -8.08
C GLU A 226 14.56 13.68 -6.83
N THR A 227 15.59 14.12 -6.14
CA THR A 227 16.23 13.40 -5.05
C THR A 227 15.75 13.86 -3.70
N TYR A 228 15.54 12.92 -2.78
CA TYR A 228 15.27 13.23 -1.37
C TYR A 228 16.04 12.31 -0.44
N GLY A 229 16.33 12.79 0.77
CA GLY A 229 17.06 12.02 1.77
C GLY A 229 17.55 12.86 2.96
N LEU A 230 18.54 12.33 3.65
CA LEU A 230 19.12 12.93 4.86
C LEU A 230 19.86 14.25 4.55
N PRO A 231 19.92 15.18 5.53
CA PRO A 231 20.56 16.47 5.35
C PRO A 231 22.06 16.40 5.04
N GLY A 232 22.54 17.43 4.34
CA GLY A 232 23.97 17.67 4.11
C GLY A 232 24.54 16.99 2.87
N LYS A 233 23.69 16.38 2.03
CA LYS A 233 24.09 15.70 0.81
C LYS A 233 23.72 16.46 -0.48
N GLY A 234 23.00 17.57 -0.33
CA GLY A 234 22.64 18.45 -1.44
C GLY A 234 21.51 17.95 -2.30
N TYR A 235 20.65 17.08 -1.76
CA TYR A 235 19.46 16.59 -2.42
C TYR A 235 18.42 17.69 -2.67
N ASP A 236 17.47 17.46 -3.57
CA ASP A 236 16.43 18.45 -3.90
C ASP A 236 15.48 18.66 -2.71
N VAL A 237 15.27 17.61 -1.89
CA VAL A 237 14.59 17.69 -0.59
C VAL A 237 15.44 16.99 0.47
N GLU A 238 15.73 17.70 1.53
CA GLU A 238 16.46 17.18 2.68
C GLU A 238 15.57 17.18 3.92
N GLY A 239 15.70 16.16 4.77
CA GLY A 239 15.00 16.12 6.05
C GLY A 239 15.38 14.94 6.92
N GLU A 240 15.01 15.04 8.20
CA GLU A 240 15.30 14.03 9.19
C GLU A 240 14.23 13.98 10.27
N ALA A 241 14.09 12.82 10.90
CA ALA A 241 13.27 12.67 12.10
C ALA A 241 13.96 13.39 13.27
N VAL A 242 13.20 14.24 13.97
CA VAL A 242 13.65 14.94 15.19
C VAL A 242 13.21 14.16 16.42
N ARG A 243 12.00 13.58 16.38
CA ARG A 243 11.40 12.78 17.44
C ARG A 243 10.50 11.72 16.85
N CYS A 244 10.38 10.55 17.50
CA CYS A 244 9.61 9.42 16.97
C CYS A 244 8.56 8.86 17.94
N ALA A 245 8.42 9.41 19.12
CA ALA A 245 7.49 8.91 20.14
C ALA A 245 6.67 10.04 20.78
N PRO A 246 5.34 9.90 20.91
CA PRO A 246 4.51 8.85 20.33
C PRO A 246 4.34 8.98 18.81
N PHE A 247 4.48 10.20 18.26
CA PHE A 247 4.37 10.51 16.85
C PHE A 247 5.69 11.01 16.30
N LEU A 248 5.86 10.86 14.99
CA LEU A 248 6.99 11.37 14.25
C LEU A 248 6.92 12.91 14.20
N GLU A 249 7.94 13.57 14.73
CA GLU A 249 8.26 14.96 14.44
C GLU A 249 9.47 14.95 13.50
N LEU A 250 9.39 15.67 12.39
CA LEU A 250 10.47 15.79 11.42
C LEU A 250 10.71 17.24 11.05
N ARG A 251 11.92 17.53 10.58
CA ARG A 251 12.21 18.76 9.86
C ARG A 251 12.64 18.46 8.43
N TRP A 252 12.26 19.32 7.52
CA TRP A 252 12.60 19.16 6.12
C TRP A 252 12.78 20.51 5.45
N ARG A 253 13.45 20.55 4.30
CA ARG A 253 13.58 21.73 3.48
C ARG A 253 13.74 21.38 2.01
N PRO A 254 13.29 22.24 1.08
CA PRO A 254 13.75 22.20 -0.30
C PRO A 254 15.22 22.65 -0.40
N LYS A 255 15.91 22.26 -1.45
CA LYS A 255 17.30 22.64 -1.71
C LYS A 255 17.45 24.16 -1.69
N GLY A 256 18.33 24.65 -0.83
CA GLY A 256 18.57 26.08 -0.65
C GLY A 256 17.44 26.85 0.05
N GLY A 257 16.38 26.18 0.49
CA GLY A 257 15.27 26.78 1.22
C GLY A 257 15.44 26.72 2.74
N GLU A 258 14.43 27.25 3.44
CA GLU A 258 14.37 27.26 4.90
C GLU A 258 13.82 25.96 5.46
N TRP A 259 14.22 25.62 6.69
CA TRP A 259 13.72 24.47 7.42
C TRP A 259 12.26 24.62 7.80
N GLN A 260 11.48 23.61 7.51
CA GLN A 260 10.10 23.44 7.93
C GLN A 260 10.02 22.39 9.02
N GLU A 261 9.29 22.65 10.10
CA GLU A 261 9.05 21.69 11.18
C GLU A 261 7.65 21.10 11.02
N VAL A 262 7.54 19.79 11.13
CA VAL A 262 6.29 19.04 10.97
C VAL A 262 6.08 18.12 12.17
N LYS A 263 4.93 18.26 12.83
CA LYS A 263 4.45 17.33 13.85
C LYS A 263 3.34 16.48 13.23
N THR A 264 3.67 15.27 12.88
CA THR A 264 2.73 14.36 12.22
C THR A 264 1.88 13.57 13.21
N GLN A 265 0.89 12.83 12.69
CA GLN A 265 0.17 11.79 13.43
C GLN A 265 0.66 10.37 13.02
N LEU A 266 1.81 10.28 12.39
CA LEU A 266 2.45 9.03 11.99
C LEU A 266 3.30 8.46 13.13
N ILE A 267 3.39 7.14 13.20
CA ILE A 267 4.24 6.43 14.15
C ILE A 267 5.46 5.87 13.43
N GLY A 268 6.65 6.04 14.03
CA GLY A 268 7.90 5.44 13.58
C GLY A 268 8.74 6.30 12.64
N ALA A 269 10.05 6.27 12.88
CA ALA A 269 11.06 7.04 12.14
C ALA A 269 11.08 6.74 10.64
N TYR A 270 10.73 5.51 10.25
CA TYR A 270 10.66 5.11 8.84
C TYR A 270 9.66 5.92 8.01
N ASN A 271 8.67 6.55 8.66
CA ASN A 271 7.73 7.44 7.97
C ASN A 271 8.33 8.80 7.62
N ALA A 272 9.49 9.18 8.15
CA ALA A 272 10.19 10.39 7.71
C ALA A 272 10.52 10.31 6.22
N THR A 273 11.04 9.19 5.74
CA THR A 273 11.33 8.97 4.31
C THR A 273 10.07 9.04 3.45
N ASN A 274 8.93 8.50 3.94
CA ASN A 274 7.65 8.57 3.23
C ASN A 274 7.15 10.03 3.15
N ALA A 275 7.33 10.83 4.21
CA ALA A 275 6.99 12.25 4.23
C ALA A 275 7.89 13.07 3.29
N LEU A 276 9.20 12.78 3.26
CA LEU A 276 10.13 13.43 2.32
C LEU A 276 9.80 13.12 0.86
N ALA A 277 9.40 11.88 0.56
CA ALA A 277 8.92 11.52 -0.77
C ALA A 277 7.68 12.36 -1.16
N ALA A 278 6.72 12.53 -0.23
CA ALA A 278 5.55 13.36 -0.47
C ALA A 278 5.90 14.83 -0.65
N ALA A 279 6.88 15.34 0.11
CA ALA A 279 7.39 16.71 -0.04
C ALA A 279 8.06 16.92 -1.40
N ALA A 280 8.88 15.98 -1.88
CA ALA A 280 9.51 16.04 -3.19
C ALA A 280 8.48 16.08 -4.31
N VAL A 281 7.47 15.19 -4.26
CA VAL A 281 6.36 15.19 -5.22
C VAL A 281 5.58 16.50 -5.16
N GLY A 282 5.26 17.01 -3.97
CA GLY A 282 4.54 18.27 -3.78
C GLY A 282 5.26 19.46 -4.42
N LEU A 283 6.56 19.60 -4.16
CA LEU A 283 7.38 20.66 -4.72
C LEU A 283 7.44 20.60 -6.25
N HIS A 284 7.62 19.39 -6.82
CA HIS A 284 7.61 19.19 -8.28
C HIS A 284 6.34 19.76 -8.92
N PHE A 285 5.19 19.50 -8.32
CA PHE A 285 3.91 20.01 -8.80
C PHE A 285 3.59 21.43 -8.29
N GLY A 286 4.54 22.11 -7.66
CA GLY A 286 4.41 23.50 -7.23
C GLY A 286 3.42 23.71 -6.08
N VAL A 287 3.27 22.74 -5.19
CA VAL A 287 2.67 22.90 -3.86
C VAL A 287 3.70 23.63 -2.99
N THR A 288 3.28 24.64 -2.24
CA THR A 288 4.24 25.44 -1.44
C THR A 288 4.74 24.68 -0.21
N PRO A 289 5.92 25.02 0.34
CA PRO A 289 6.42 24.38 1.57
C PRO A 289 5.43 24.47 2.74
N GLU A 290 4.69 25.56 2.86
CA GLU A 290 3.67 25.77 3.90
C GLU A 290 2.47 24.82 3.71
N GLN A 291 2.00 24.67 2.47
CA GLN A 291 0.92 23.73 2.14
C GLN A 291 1.35 22.28 2.36
N ILE A 292 2.58 21.91 1.97
CA ILE A 292 3.14 20.57 2.22
C ILE A 292 3.20 20.31 3.72
N THR A 293 3.74 21.24 4.50
CA THR A 293 3.82 21.15 5.96
C THR A 293 2.44 21.03 6.59
N HIS A 294 1.46 21.80 6.13
CA HIS A 294 0.07 21.72 6.55
C HIS A 294 -0.51 20.33 6.29
N ALA A 295 -0.39 19.81 5.07
CA ALA A 295 -0.91 18.50 4.70
C ALA A 295 -0.29 17.36 5.54
N LEU A 296 1.04 17.35 5.70
CA LEU A 296 1.76 16.35 6.49
C LEU A 296 1.38 16.39 7.98
N THR A 297 1.10 17.58 8.52
CA THR A 297 0.69 17.75 9.93
C THR A 297 -0.73 17.22 10.17
N HIS A 298 -1.65 17.42 9.22
CA HIS A 298 -3.06 17.08 9.39
C HIS A 298 -3.44 15.70 8.87
N TYR A 299 -2.54 15.04 8.14
CA TYR A 299 -2.78 13.68 7.69
C TYR A 299 -2.92 12.72 8.89
N CYS A 300 -4.04 12.00 8.95
CA CYS A 300 -4.33 10.99 9.97
C CYS A 300 -4.44 9.61 9.30
N PRO A 301 -3.61 8.62 9.67
CA PRO A 301 -3.75 7.27 9.14
C PRO A 301 -5.03 6.60 9.65
N THR A 302 -5.77 5.91 8.75
CA THR A 302 -7.07 5.27 9.05
C THR A 302 -7.15 3.81 8.58
N ASN A 303 -6.00 3.17 8.30
CA ASN A 303 -5.96 1.91 7.55
C ASN A 303 -5.21 0.78 8.26
N ASN A 304 -5.17 0.78 9.59
CA ASN A 304 -4.45 -0.20 10.43
C ASN A 304 -2.93 -0.30 10.09
N ARG A 305 -2.33 0.82 9.63
CA ARG A 305 -0.90 0.91 9.33
C ARG A 305 -0.25 1.91 10.27
N SER A 306 0.37 1.41 11.34
CA SER A 306 1.00 2.23 12.38
C SER A 306 0.05 3.30 12.94
N GLU A 307 -1.21 2.93 13.18
CA GLU A 307 -2.27 3.79 13.70
C GLU A 307 -2.24 3.78 15.24
N LEU A 308 -2.24 4.96 15.87
CA LEU A 308 -2.42 5.08 17.32
C LEU A 308 -3.91 5.16 17.64
N LYS A 309 -4.43 4.13 18.29
CA LYS A 309 -5.82 4.05 18.71
C LYS A 309 -5.91 4.06 20.23
N ARG A 310 -6.68 5.00 20.79
CA ARG A 310 -7.00 5.01 22.21
C ARG A 310 -8.35 4.36 22.42
N THR A 311 -8.38 3.34 23.27
CA THR A 311 -9.62 2.73 23.77
C THR A 311 -9.88 3.26 25.18
N GLU A 312 -11.01 2.89 25.79
CA GLU A 312 -11.29 3.21 27.19
C GLU A 312 -10.28 2.59 28.16
N ARG A 313 -9.61 1.50 27.75
CA ARG A 313 -8.74 0.69 28.60
C ARG A 313 -7.27 0.85 28.29
N ASN A 314 -6.89 1.05 27.02
CA ASN A 314 -5.51 0.94 26.55
C ASN A 314 -5.16 1.98 25.49
N THR A 315 -3.84 2.11 25.23
CA THR A 315 -3.33 2.80 24.05
C THR A 315 -2.76 1.75 23.10
N LEU A 316 -3.26 1.67 21.88
CA LEU A 316 -2.92 0.64 20.90
C LEU A 316 -2.10 1.24 19.76
N VAL A 317 -1.03 0.58 19.38
CA VAL A 317 -0.32 0.79 18.10
C VAL A 317 -0.75 -0.33 17.17
N VAL A 318 -1.68 -0.04 16.26
CA VAL A 318 -2.26 -1.03 15.35
C VAL A 318 -1.51 -1.00 14.02
N ASP A 319 -0.75 -2.05 13.74
CA ASP A 319 0.01 -2.25 12.50
C ASP A 319 -0.19 -3.69 11.98
N ALA A 320 -1.46 -4.08 11.84
CA ALA A 320 -1.89 -5.44 11.57
C ALA A 320 -2.39 -5.67 10.13
N TYR A 321 -2.00 -4.80 9.20
CA TYR A 321 -2.34 -4.96 7.79
C TYR A 321 -1.43 -5.99 7.09
N ASN A 322 -0.12 -5.92 7.30
CA ASN A 322 0.85 -6.89 6.79
C ASN A 322 2.12 -6.91 7.65
N ALA A 323 2.86 -8.03 7.58
CA ALA A 323 4.12 -8.20 8.28
C ALA A 323 5.16 -8.88 7.38
N ASN A 324 6.37 -8.34 7.38
CA ASN A 324 7.57 -8.92 6.81
C ASN A 324 8.76 -8.59 7.73
N PRO A 325 9.93 -9.23 7.57
CA PRO A 325 11.08 -9.05 8.47
C PRO A 325 11.45 -7.59 8.70
N THR A 326 11.57 -6.81 7.64
CA THR A 326 11.94 -5.39 7.71
C THR A 326 10.91 -4.55 8.47
N SER A 327 9.62 -4.79 8.23
CA SER A 327 8.55 -4.04 8.90
C SER A 327 8.34 -4.45 10.34
N MET A 328 8.58 -5.72 10.70
CA MET A 328 8.55 -6.21 12.07
C MET A 328 9.66 -5.57 12.89
N GLN A 329 10.90 -5.59 12.37
CA GLN A 329 12.05 -4.96 13.01
C GLN A 329 11.79 -3.48 13.26
N ALA A 330 11.38 -2.72 12.24
CA ALA A 330 11.13 -1.29 12.37
C ALA A 330 10.03 -0.95 13.40
N ALA A 331 8.99 -1.79 13.49
CA ALA A 331 7.93 -1.61 14.48
C ALA A 331 8.42 -1.90 15.92
N LEU A 332 9.23 -2.95 16.12
CA LEU A 332 9.81 -3.28 17.41
C LEU A 332 10.81 -2.22 17.88
N ASP A 333 11.67 -1.72 16.99
CA ASP A 333 12.62 -0.64 17.29
C ASP A 333 11.88 0.63 17.72
N ASN A 334 10.83 1.01 17.01
CA ASN A 334 10.01 2.16 17.38
C ASN A 334 9.26 1.92 18.69
N PHE A 335 8.68 0.74 18.89
CA PHE A 335 7.94 0.41 20.10
C PHE A 335 8.87 0.42 21.35
N ALA A 336 10.13 0.03 21.18
CA ALA A 336 11.13 0.13 22.24
C ALA A 336 11.30 1.57 22.75
N LEU A 337 11.28 2.56 21.85
CA LEU A 337 11.44 3.99 22.15
C LEU A 337 10.18 4.65 22.74
N MET A 338 9.00 4.04 22.58
CA MET A 338 7.75 4.60 23.09
C MET A 338 7.70 4.50 24.62
N GLU A 339 7.27 5.58 25.28
CA GLU A 339 7.07 5.62 26.71
C GLU A 339 5.74 4.93 27.10
N GLY A 340 5.78 4.10 28.14
CA GLY A 340 4.60 3.40 28.67
C GLY A 340 4.99 2.59 29.91
N SER A 341 4.20 2.66 30.98
CA SER A 341 4.48 1.98 32.26
C SER A 341 4.28 0.46 32.19
N ALA A 342 3.45 -0.01 31.28
CA ALA A 342 3.19 -1.43 31.05
C ALA A 342 3.03 -1.68 29.54
N LYS A 343 4.03 -2.28 28.92
CA LYS A 343 4.05 -2.55 27.49
C LYS A 343 3.67 -3.99 27.19
N LEU A 344 2.93 -4.20 26.09
CA LEU A 344 2.61 -5.51 25.54
C LEU A 344 2.81 -5.49 24.03
N ALA A 345 3.53 -6.46 23.47
CA ALA A 345 3.63 -6.67 22.03
C ALA A 345 2.91 -7.96 21.66
N ILE A 346 1.88 -7.89 20.82
CA ILE A 346 1.14 -9.02 20.24
C ILE A 346 1.61 -9.17 18.80
N LEU A 347 2.40 -10.21 18.53
CA LEU A 347 3.12 -10.41 17.29
C LEU A 347 2.60 -11.65 16.55
N GLY A 348 1.97 -11.44 15.41
CA GLY A 348 1.53 -12.49 14.51
C GLY A 348 2.62 -12.88 13.51
N GLU A 349 2.54 -14.13 13.05
CA GLU A 349 3.49 -14.67 12.08
C GLU A 349 3.57 -13.88 10.77
N MET A 350 4.72 -13.95 10.14
CA MET A 350 4.97 -13.42 8.81
C MET A 350 4.68 -14.51 7.76
N ARG A 351 4.06 -14.13 6.65
CA ARG A 351 3.73 -15.04 5.54
C ARG A 351 4.62 -14.78 4.33
N GLU A 352 4.60 -15.71 3.37
CA GLU A 352 5.24 -15.59 2.06
C GLU A 352 6.78 -15.47 2.12
N LEU A 353 7.37 -16.09 3.14
CA LEU A 353 8.83 -16.11 3.33
C LEU A 353 9.49 -17.36 2.74
N GLY A 354 8.72 -18.39 2.35
CA GLY A 354 9.26 -19.64 1.83
C GLY A 354 10.28 -20.28 2.78
N GLU A 355 11.42 -20.70 2.25
CA GLU A 355 12.51 -21.34 3.02
C GLU A 355 13.14 -20.42 4.08
N ALA A 356 13.08 -19.10 3.90
CA ALA A 356 13.61 -18.13 4.87
C ALA A 356 12.73 -17.98 6.13
N SER A 357 11.54 -18.62 6.17
CA SER A 357 10.55 -18.41 7.24
C SER A 357 11.11 -18.69 8.64
N ALA A 358 11.81 -19.80 8.82
CA ALA A 358 12.36 -20.19 10.13
C ALA A 358 13.38 -19.15 10.61
N GLU A 359 14.35 -18.80 9.79
CA GLU A 359 15.44 -17.85 10.13
C GLU A 359 14.88 -16.45 10.45
N GLU A 360 13.93 -15.97 9.65
CA GLU A 360 13.39 -14.61 9.85
C GLU A 360 12.43 -14.55 11.06
N HIS A 361 11.67 -15.61 11.37
CA HIS A 361 10.89 -15.69 12.60
C HIS A 361 11.80 -15.77 13.85
N GLU A 362 12.93 -16.50 13.78
CA GLU A 362 13.91 -16.55 14.85
C GLU A 362 14.48 -15.16 15.16
N LYS A 363 14.91 -14.40 14.13
CA LYS A 363 15.44 -13.04 14.30
C LYS A 363 14.44 -12.11 14.96
N VAL A 364 13.18 -12.13 14.50
CA VAL A 364 12.12 -11.32 15.09
C VAL A 364 11.80 -11.75 16.52
N ALA A 365 11.78 -13.05 16.82
CA ALA A 365 11.57 -13.55 18.17
C ALA A 365 12.70 -13.10 19.11
N GLN A 366 13.96 -13.21 18.69
CA GLN A 366 15.11 -12.75 19.47
C GLN A 366 15.04 -11.26 19.78
N GLN A 367 14.70 -10.43 18.80
CA GLN A 367 14.54 -8.99 18.97
C GLN A 367 13.39 -8.67 19.93
N ALA A 368 12.22 -9.31 19.76
CA ALA A 368 11.06 -9.09 20.60
C ALA A 368 11.31 -9.50 22.05
N CYS A 369 11.94 -10.66 22.27
CA CYS A 369 12.30 -11.18 23.59
C CYS A 369 13.35 -10.31 24.32
N ALA A 370 14.13 -9.53 23.58
CA ALA A 370 15.12 -8.60 24.13
C ALA A 370 14.51 -7.26 24.58
N LEU A 371 13.23 -6.98 24.31
CA LEU A 371 12.56 -5.74 24.71
C LEU A 371 12.39 -5.66 26.22
N THR A 372 13.19 -4.83 26.88
CA THR A 372 13.14 -4.65 28.33
C THR A 372 11.81 -4.01 28.77
N GLY A 373 11.17 -4.58 29.80
CA GLY A 373 9.91 -4.04 30.34
C GLY A 373 8.70 -4.23 29.44
N THR A 374 8.79 -5.11 28.44
CA THR A 374 7.71 -5.43 27.51
C THR A 374 7.32 -6.89 27.64
N GLU A 375 6.05 -7.16 27.88
CA GLU A 375 5.48 -8.49 27.73
C GLU A 375 5.28 -8.78 26.24
N VAL A 376 5.55 -10.00 25.79
CA VAL A 376 5.44 -10.38 24.39
C VAL A 376 4.54 -11.60 24.26
N TRP A 377 3.55 -11.53 23.37
CA TRP A 377 2.69 -12.63 22.99
C TRP A 377 2.91 -12.95 21.51
N PHE A 378 3.12 -14.22 21.22
CA PHE A 378 3.27 -14.69 19.85
C PHE A 378 1.99 -15.39 19.37
N VAL A 379 1.61 -15.15 18.11
CA VAL A 379 0.40 -15.71 17.50
C VAL A 379 0.77 -16.39 16.18
N GLY A 380 0.44 -17.68 16.10
CA GLY A 380 0.81 -18.55 14.98
C GLY A 380 1.97 -19.50 15.31
N LYS A 381 2.08 -20.58 14.54
CA LYS A 381 2.98 -21.70 14.83
C LYS A 381 4.45 -21.43 14.56
N ASN A 382 4.75 -20.46 13.69
CA ASN A 382 6.10 -20.22 13.21
C ASN A 382 7.04 -19.61 14.28
N PHE A 383 6.50 -19.00 15.34
CA PHE A 383 7.30 -18.49 16.45
C PHE A 383 7.58 -19.51 17.56
N ALA A 384 6.77 -20.58 17.66
CA ALA A 384 6.81 -21.53 18.76
C ALA A 384 8.20 -22.14 19.03
N PRO A 385 9.02 -22.48 18.02
CA PRO A 385 10.35 -23.04 18.26
C PRO A 385 11.35 -22.07 18.87
N PHE A 386 11.15 -20.75 18.69
CA PHE A 386 12.16 -19.72 18.97
C PHE A 386 11.89 -18.94 20.25
N ALA A 387 10.70 -19.05 20.83
CA ALA A 387 10.33 -18.33 22.04
C ALA A 387 9.52 -19.21 23.02
N PRO A 388 10.04 -20.38 23.46
CA PRO A 388 9.28 -21.37 24.22
C PRO A 388 8.83 -20.90 25.61
N ASN A 389 9.46 -19.85 26.16
CA ASN A 389 9.16 -19.31 27.49
C ASN A 389 8.19 -18.13 27.47
N PHE A 390 7.67 -17.76 26.28
CA PHE A 390 6.74 -16.64 26.09
C PHE A 390 5.33 -17.16 25.80
N PRO A 391 4.27 -16.41 26.15
CA PRO A 391 2.89 -16.77 25.81
C PRO A 391 2.73 -16.96 24.30
N HIS A 392 2.15 -18.10 23.94
CA HIS A 392 1.91 -18.51 22.58
C HIS A 392 0.42 -18.81 22.35
N PHE A 393 -0.11 -18.36 21.23
CA PHE A 393 -1.48 -18.58 20.82
C PHE A 393 -1.52 -19.12 19.40
N ASP A 394 -2.34 -20.13 19.15
CA ASP A 394 -2.44 -20.73 17.81
C ASP A 394 -2.98 -19.75 16.76
N ASP A 395 -3.94 -18.92 17.17
CA ASP A 395 -4.60 -17.96 16.30
C ASP A 395 -5.21 -16.78 17.08
N VAL A 396 -5.87 -15.85 16.38
CA VAL A 396 -6.55 -14.70 16.96
C VAL A 396 -7.72 -15.11 17.88
N ALA A 397 -8.38 -16.22 17.63
CA ALA A 397 -9.49 -16.70 18.46
C ALA A 397 -9.00 -17.12 19.85
N ALA A 398 -7.83 -17.77 19.93
CA ALA A 398 -7.18 -18.12 21.19
C ALA A 398 -6.77 -16.86 21.98
N VAL A 399 -6.27 -15.80 21.29
CA VAL A 399 -5.97 -14.51 21.93
C VAL A 399 -7.24 -13.88 22.50
N LYS A 400 -8.33 -13.84 21.73
CA LYS A 400 -9.62 -13.28 22.18
C LYS A 400 -10.16 -14.02 23.42
N ALA A 401 -10.12 -15.35 23.41
CA ALA A 401 -10.53 -16.17 24.55
C ALA A 401 -9.69 -15.89 25.82
N HIS A 402 -8.38 -15.68 25.64
CA HIS A 402 -7.49 -15.28 26.74
C HIS A 402 -7.83 -13.89 27.26
N LEU A 403 -8.07 -12.90 26.38
CA LEU A 403 -8.43 -11.54 26.76
C LEU A 403 -9.78 -11.45 27.50
N GLN A 404 -10.74 -12.35 27.21
CA GLN A 404 -11.99 -12.45 27.95
C GLN A 404 -11.76 -12.86 29.41
N GLN A 405 -10.82 -13.76 29.66
CA GLN A 405 -10.49 -14.25 31.00
C GLN A 405 -9.50 -13.34 31.74
N HIS A 406 -8.63 -12.67 31.00
CA HIS A 406 -7.54 -11.82 31.50
C HIS A 406 -7.54 -10.45 30.79
N PRO A 407 -8.53 -9.58 31.08
CA PRO A 407 -8.63 -8.26 30.47
C PRO A 407 -7.37 -7.42 30.69
N GLN A 408 -6.89 -6.76 29.65
CA GLN A 408 -5.73 -5.87 29.70
C GLN A 408 -6.21 -4.42 29.90
N THR A 409 -5.58 -3.70 30.82
CA THR A 409 -5.91 -2.31 31.12
C THR A 409 -4.67 -1.47 31.43
N GLY A 410 -4.69 -0.17 31.07
CA GLY A 410 -3.61 0.78 31.34
C GLY A 410 -2.31 0.51 30.58
N ARG A 411 -2.39 -0.20 29.45
CA ARG A 411 -1.21 -0.65 28.71
C ARG A 411 -1.02 0.12 27.40
N LEU A 412 0.25 0.21 27.00
CA LEU A 412 0.65 0.49 25.63
C LEU A 412 0.84 -0.85 24.88
N ILE A 413 0.03 -1.10 23.84
CA ILE A 413 -0.02 -2.39 23.17
C ILE A 413 0.33 -2.25 21.69
N LEU A 414 1.39 -2.92 21.24
CA LEU A 414 1.68 -3.10 19.81
C LEU A 414 0.94 -4.33 19.28
N ILE A 415 0.22 -4.17 18.17
CA ILE A 415 -0.47 -5.26 17.47
C ILE A 415 0.10 -5.31 16.06
N LYS A 416 0.90 -6.35 15.74
CA LYS A 416 1.51 -6.49 14.42
C LYS A 416 1.55 -7.93 13.95
N GLY A 417 1.16 -8.15 12.68
CA GLY A 417 1.17 -9.46 12.04
C GLY A 417 0.72 -9.38 10.59
N SER A 418 0.89 -10.47 9.86
CA SER A 418 0.34 -10.60 8.51
C SER A 418 -1.18 -10.57 8.53
N ASN A 419 -1.82 -10.09 7.47
CA ASN A 419 -3.27 -9.99 7.35
C ASN A 419 -3.98 -11.31 7.69
N GLY A 420 -3.43 -12.43 7.25
CA GLY A 420 -3.99 -13.75 7.51
C GLY A 420 -3.98 -14.19 8.98
N THR A 421 -3.27 -13.51 9.88
CA THR A 421 -3.34 -13.76 11.33
C THR A 421 -4.56 -13.06 11.96
N ARG A 422 -5.21 -12.16 11.22
CA ARG A 422 -6.42 -11.41 11.60
C ARG A 422 -6.28 -10.60 12.91
N LEU A 423 -5.07 -10.22 13.30
CA LEU A 423 -4.84 -9.44 14.51
C LEU A 423 -5.50 -8.07 14.50
N PHE A 424 -5.90 -7.57 13.33
CA PHE A 424 -6.69 -6.34 13.18
C PHE A 424 -8.08 -6.40 13.87
N GLU A 425 -8.51 -7.58 14.31
CA GLU A 425 -9.76 -7.77 15.07
C GLU A 425 -9.59 -7.53 16.59
N LEU A 426 -8.34 -7.48 17.10
CA LEU A 426 -8.07 -7.36 18.53
C LEU A 426 -8.40 -5.99 19.15
N PRO A 427 -8.35 -4.85 18.42
CA PRO A 427 -8.66 -3.56 19.02
C PRO A 427 -10.03 -3.45 19.72
N GLU A 428 -11.01 -4.23 19.30
CA GLU A 428 -12.34 -4.26 19.93
C GLU A 428 -12.35 -5.02 21.28
N TRP A 429 -11.30 -5.79 21.58
CA TRP A 429 -11.14 -6.62 22.77
C TRP A 429 -10.19 -6.01 23.80
N LEU A 430 -9.46 -4.95 23.41
CA LEU A 430 -8.43 -4.25 24.15
C LEU A 430 -8.86 -2.81 24.47
#